data_51b0aa0bbd96c10ddb8c882c0c41db02
#
_entry.id   51b0aa0bbd96c10ddb8c882c0c41db02
#
_cell.length_a   1.000
_cell.length_b   1.000
_cell.length_c   1.000
_cell.angle_alpha   90.00
_cell.angle_beta   90.00
_cell.angle_gamma   90.00
#
_symmetry.space_group_name_H-M   'P 1'
#
loop_
_entity.id
_entity.type
_entity.pdbx_description
1 polymer ?
#
loop_
_entity_poly.entity_id
_entity_poly.type
_entity_poly.pdbx_seq_one_letter_code
_entity_poly.pdbx_strand_id
1 'polypeptide(L)'
;MFNFGKSVNRILIPDLSEQAVLSSVVDAGQNYLAQKNYDMMESLDFYYNQNLDKHIEQWFASESLSQVPPFIGSCVPRFAKARMMIYKENAKRLIAGEVNDDYNQLTYRINTKTREFSELAWLLGCCYMKSMYNERKNRLEYEILPNVQEYYVRGETEPFAYSYEIENVDPTKKRFVFWSEERDGVQGMHFEYDEKGYRFAVKENSEMINPYGIVPISKVAFSKASYDVTRAGLHIAIAMTEIALSVRFRLGQPVFTGLEEGQSKLSAGIDNAYILPEGATFNYVAPGGSLIELIEATKSMANQVAENNQLRIRWGESGGNAPSGEALRIMEIENLEARKSDEAIFREFEHDRYEIDRRILEVHNILTLSEEYAVDFGEVTFPMSPKEEREMLSWKLDNNIISQKDLLLYYNPDMSEEELEMKMSGIMQENQTVANSQQPQSSFQRILNGASPTSS
;
A
#
# COMPACT_ATOMS: atom_id res chain seq x y z
N MET A 1 -12.05 24.22 -21.61
CA MET A 1 -10.66 23.85 -21.36
C MET A 1 -10.51 23.65 -19.86
N PHE A 2 -10.67 22.42 -19.39
CA PHE A 2 -10.64 22.10 -17.96
C PHE A 2 -9.17 22.13 -17.50
N ASN A 3 -8.86 23.04 -16.59
CA ASN A 3 -7.56 23.06 -15.89
C ASN A 3 -7.51 21.87 -14.93
N PHE A 4 -7.13 20.70 -15.42
CA PHE A 4 -6.80 19.57 -14.56
C PHE A 4 -5.59 19.94 -13.71
N GLY A 5 -5.83 19.94 -12.41
CA GLY A 5 -4.88 20.00 -11.31
C GLY A 5 -3.53 20.63 -11.60
N LYS A 6 -3.41 21.94 -11.46
CA LYS A 6 -2.08 22.52 -11.35
C LYS A 6 -1.39 21.84 -10.18
N SER A 7 -0.44 20.94 -10.48
CA SER A 7 0.48 20.43 -9.48
C SER A 7 1.06 21.65 -8.76
N VAL A 8 0.86 21.73 -7.45
CA VAL A 8 1.39 22.85 -6.64
C VAL A 8 2.92 22.91 -6.71
N ASN A 9 3.54 21.83 -7.16
CA ASN A 9 4.99 21.67 -7.28
C ASN A 9 5.54 21.98 -8.68
N ARG A 10 4.73 22.60 -9.56
CA ARG A 10 5.14 22.90 -10.93
C ARG A 10 5.76 24.29 -11.04
N ILE A 11 7.04 24.38 -11.39
CA ILE A 11 7.75 25.62 -11.70
C ILE A 11 7.90 25.75 -13.21
N LEU A 12 7.52 26.90 -13.76
CA LEU A 12 7.68 27.22 -15.16
C LEU A 12 8.89 28.14 -15.32
N ILE A 13 9.84 27.73 -16.15
CA ILE A 13 10.98 28.55 -16.54
C ILE A 13 10.81 29.04 -17.99
N PRO A 14 11.35 30.24 -18.32
CA PRO A 14 11.19 30.79 -19.66
C PRO A 14 12.00 30.02 -20.71
N ASP A 15 13.18 29.54 -20.36
CA ASP A 15 14.12 28.83 -21.23
C ASP A 15 15.08 27.96 -20.41
N LEU A 16 15.87 27.12 -21.09
CA LEU A 16 16.86 26.22 -20.49
C LEU A 16 18.19 26.89 -20.12
N SER A 17 18.29 28.23 -20.12
CA SER A 17 19.50 28.88 -19.71
C SER A 17 19.83 28.58 -18.24
N GLU A 18 21.12 28.38 -17.94
CA GLU A 18 21.59 28.11 -16.58
C GLU A 18 21.08 29.16 -15.58
N GLN A 19 21.05 30.42 -15.98
CA GLN A 19 20.59 31.53 -15.14
C GLN A 19 19.08 31.42 -14.83
N ALA A 20 18.24 31.05 -15.80
CA ALA A 20 16.79 30.87 -15.59
C ALA A 20 16.51 29.66 -14.67
N VAL A 21 17.23 28.55 -14.87
CA VAL A 21 17.14 27.35 -14.01
C VAL A 21 17.54 27.68 -12.59
N LEU A 22 18.67 28.34 -12.39
CA LEU A 22 19.19 28.67 -11.06
C LEU A 22 18.32 29.67 -10.30
N SER A 23 17.77 30.70 -10.97
CA SER A 23 16.82 31.61 -10.32
C SER A 23 15.57 30.89 -9.86
N SER A 24 15.07 29.94 -10.66
CA SER A 24 13.89 29.14 -10.31
C SER A 24 14.13 28.19 -9.12
N VAL A 25 15.35 27.65 -8.99
CA VAL A 25 15.76 26.81 -7.84
C VAL A 25 15.75 27.61 -6.53
N VAL A 26 16.21 28.86 -6.56
CA VAL A 26 16.17 29.76 -5.38
C VAL A 26 14.72 30.06 -4.99
N ASP A 27 13.87 30.40 -5.97
CA ASP A 27 12.46 30.68 -5.73
C ASP A 27 11.71 29.45 -5.19
N ALA A 28 12.06 28.23 -5.66
CA ALA A 28 11.50 26.99 -5.17
C ALA A 28 11.87 26.71 -3.71
N GLY A 29 13.12 26.92 -3.33
CA GLY A 29 13.58 26.76 -1.95
C GLY A 29 12.85 27.65 -0.96
N GLN A 30 12.44 28.86 -1.39
CA GLN A 30 11.69 29.80 -0.57
C GLN A 30 10.18 29.46 -0.47
N ASN A 31 9.59 28.83 -1.50
CA ASN A 31 8.15 28.55 -1.58
C ASN A 31 7.77 27.10 -1.19
N TYR A 32 8.71 26.31 -0.74
CA TYR A 32 8.55 24.88 -0.44
C TYR A 32 7.55 24.55 0.69
N LEU A 33 7.06 25.52 1.43
CA LEU A 33 6.28 25.35 2.65
C LEU A 33 4.77 25.63 2.50
N ALA A 34 4.19 25.50 1.30
CA ALA A 34 2.77 25.73 1.10
C ALA A 34 1.89 24.60 1.69
N GLN A 35 0.61 24.90 1.84
CA GLN A 35 -0.43 24.10 2.50
C GLN A 35 -0.55 22.63 2.00
N LYS A 36 -0.16 22.35 0.76
CA LYS A 36 -0.09 20.98 0.22
C LYS A 36 0.86 20.07 0.99
N ASN A 37 1.94 20.64 1.54
CA ASN A 37 2.88 19.86 2.36
C ASN A 37 2.26 19.42 3.67
N TYR A 38 1.31 20.21 4.23
CA TYR A 38 0.62 19.83 5.46
C TYR A 38 -0.26 18.60 5.24
N ASP A 39 -1.14 18.60 4.23
CA ASP A 39 -2.03 17.47 3.93
C ASP A 39 -1.22 16.21 3.57
N MET A 40 -0.11 16.39 2.87
CA MET A 40 0.80 15.29 2.54
C MET A 40 1.50 14.75 3.79
N MET A 41 2.06 15.60 4.64
CA MET A 41 2.73 15.19 5.88
C MET A 41 1.75 14.52 6.84
N GLU A 42 0.55 15.06 7.00
CA GLU A 42 -0.52 14.42 7.77
C GLU A 42 -0.84 13.02 7.20
N SER A 43 -0.94 12.88 5.88
CA SER A 43 -1.19 11.59 5.24
C SER A 43 -0.07 10.58 5.45
N LEU A 44 1.18 11.02 5.42
CA LEU A 44 2.34 10.18 5.73
C LEU A 44 2.36 9.77 7.21
N ASP A 45 2.06 10.69 8.14
CA ASP A 45 1.97 10.38 9.55
C ASP A 45 0.89 9.31 9.81
N PHE A 46 -0.28 9.43 9.19
CA PHE A 46 -1.35 8.44 9.28
C PHE A 46 -1.01 7.13 8.58
N TYR A 47 -0.31 7.16 7.45
CA TYR A 47 0.10 5.95 6.74
C TYR A 47 1.16 5.15 7.51
N TYR A 48 2.17 5.82 8.07
CA TYR A 48 3.23 5.17 8.85
C TYR A 48 2.89 5.02 10.34
N ASN A 49 1.71 5.47 10.77
CA ASN A 49 1.27 5.46 12.17
C ASN A 49 2.24 6.21 13.09
N GLN A 50 2.67 7.40 12.65
CA GLN A 50 3.63 8.25 13.38
C GLN A 50 2.97 9.57 13.77
N ASN A 51 3.41 10.18 14.88
CA ASN A 51 2.94 11.50 15.36
C ASN A 51 1.40 11.66 15.48
N LEU A 52 0.63 10.56 15.56
CA LEU A 52 -0.83 10.61 15.58
C LEU A 52 -1.37 11.31 16.84
N ASP A 53 -0.67 11.18 17.95
CA ASP A 53 -0.94 11.88 19.19
C ASP A 53 -1.06 13.39 18.95
N LYS A 54 -0.10 14.00 18.26
CA LYS A 54 -0.08 15.44 17.95
C LYS A 54 -1.27 15.89 17.12
N HIS A 55 -1.72 15.05 16.17
CA HIS A 55 -2.89 15.35 15.34
C HIS A 55 -4.20 15.24 16.10
N ILE A 56 -4.26 14.38 17.13
CA ILE A 56 -5.49 14.14 17.90
C ILE A 56 -5.57 15.08 19.11
N GLU A 57 -4.47 15.32 19.81
CA GLU A 57 -4.41 16.12 21.03
C GLU A 57 -4.99 17.54 20.86
N GLN A 58 -4.83 18.14 19.69
CA GLN A 58 -5.37 19.47 19.40
C GLN A 58 -6.91 19.59 19.48
N TRP A 59 -7.61 18.45 19.47
CA TRP A 59 -9.08 18.39 19.50
C TRP A 59 -9.64 18.21 20.91
N PHE A 60 -8.79 17.98 21.91
CA PHE A 60 -9.20 17.68 23.28
C PHE A 60 -8.52 18.61 24.29
N ALA A 61 -9.20 18.83 25.42
CA ALA A 61 -8.57 19.50 26.54
C ALA A 61 -7.49 18.58 27.18
N SER A 62 -6.36 19.16 27.57
CA SER A 62 -5.24 18.43 28.16
C SER A 62 -5.61 17.67 29.44
N GLU A 63 -6.54 18.20 30.23
CA GLU A 63 -7.06 17.56 31.43
C GLU A 63 -7.81 16.26 31.12
N SER A 64 -8.52 16.20 29.99
CA SER A 64 -9.22 14.98 29.54
C SER A 64 -8.24 13.90 29.11
N LEU A 65 -7.22 14.28 28.34
CA LEU A 65 -6.18 13.34 27.86
C LEU A 65 -5.23 12.87 28.97
N SER A 66 -5.12 13.59 30.08
CA SER A 66 -4.38 13.12 31.25
C SER A 66 -4.99 11.87 31.87
N GLN A 67 -6.28 11.62 31.68
CA GLN A 67 -7.02 10.49 32.22
C GLN A 67 -7.14 9.32 31.24
N VAL A 68 -7.23 9.63 29.95
CA VAL A 68 -7.32 8.63 28.87
C VAL A 68 -6.42 9.10 27.71
N PRO A 69 -5.36 8.36 27.37
CA PRO A 69 -4.52 8.73 26.25
C PRO A 69 -5.31 8.69 24.95
N PRO A 70 -4.92 9.47 23.93
CA PRO A 70 -5.59 9.47 22.63
C PRO A 70 -5.44 8.10 21.95
N PHE A 71 -6.42 7.74 21.14
CA PHE A 71 -6.37 6.56 20.30
C PHE A 71 -5.41 6.78 19.13
N ILE A 72 -4.27 6.10 19.12
CA ILE A 72 -3.18 6.27 18.14
C ILE A 72 -3.21 5.24 17.00
N GLY A 73 -4.36 4.65 16.68
CA GLY A 73 -4.51 3.70 15.58
C GLY A 73 -4.94 4.40 14.29
N SER A 74 -4.30 4.05 13.16
CA SER A 74 -4.69 4.53 11.84
C SER A 74 -5.27 3.42 10.97
N CYS A 75 -6.39 3.70 10.31
CA CYS A 75 -6.98 2.82 9.30
C CYS A 75 -6.43 3.08 7.89
N VAL A 76 -5.71 4.19 7.68
CA VAL A 76 -5.20 4.64 6.36
C VAL A 76 -4.36 3.57 5.65
N PRO A 77 -3.37 2.90 6.30
CA PRO A 77 -2.58 1.87 5.63
C PRO A 77 -3.44 0.70 5.14
N ARG A 78 -4.50 0.37 5.89
CA ARG A 78 -5.42 -0.70 5.50
C ARG A 78 -6.23 -0.33 4.26
N PHE A 79 -6.70 0.92 4.17
CA PHE A 79 -7.38 1.44 2.98
C PHE A 79 -6.45 1.43 1.77
N ALA A 80 -5.25 1.98 1.89
CA ALA A 80 -4.27 2.03 0.81
C ALA A 80 -3.93 0.63 0.29
N LYS A 81 -3.62 -0.32 1.18
CA LYS A 81 -3.35 -1.72 0.83
C LYS A 81 -4.53 -2.43 0.19
N ALA A 82 -5.76 -2.15 0.64
CA ALA A 82 -6.94 -2.76 0.07
C ALA A 82 -7.25 -2.21 -1.32
N ARG A 83 -7.03 -0.90 -1.56
CA ARG A 83 -7.29 -0.24 -2.84
C ARG A 83 -6.23 -0.57 -3.90
N MET A 84 -4.96 -0.60 -3.51
CA MET A 84 -3.85 -0.77 -4.45
C MET A 84 -3.52 -2.24 -4.65
N MET A 85 -4.29 -2.89 -5.54
CA MET A 85 -4.12 -4.31 -5.86
C MET A 85 -3.12 -4.58 -6.99
N ILE A 86 -2.52 -3.55 -7.59
CA ILE A 86 -1.69 -3.71 -8.79
C ILE A 86 -0.45 -4.60 -8.55
N TYR A 87 0.19 -4.46 -7.39
CA TYR A 87 1.34 -5.26 -6.96
C TYR A 87 0.97 -6.25 -5.83
N LYS A 88 -0.29 -6.67 -5.73
CA LYS A 88 -0.69 -7.70 -4.77
C LYS A 88 0.04 -9.02 -5.03
N GLU A 89 0.10 -9.41 -6.29
CA GLU A 89 1.01 -10.44 -6.78
C GLU A 89 2.29 -9.79 -7.30
N ASN A 90 3.38 -10.53 -7.28
CA ASN A 90 4.66 -10.02 -7.80
C ASN A 90 4.58 -9.83 -9.32
N ALA A 91 4.91 -8.62 -9.79
CA ALA A 91 4.98 -8.35 -11.21
C ALA A 91 6.13 -9.12 -11.87
N LYS A 92 5.85 -9.76 -13.01
CA LYS A 92 6.86 -10.41 -13.84
C LYS A 92 7.37 -9.43 -14.87
N ARG A 93 8.67 -9.19 -14.86
CA ARG A 93 9.36 -8.25 -15.76
C ARG A 93 10.10 -9.05 -16.82
N LEU A 94 9.74 -8.79 -18.07
CA LEU A 94 10.28 -9.48 -19.24
C LEU A 94 11.15 -8.52 -20.03
N ILE A 95 12.37 -8.94 -20.34
CA ILE A 95 13.34 -8.22 -21.17
C ILE A 95 13.58 -9.06 -22.42
N ALA A 96 13.35 -8.50 -23.60
CA ALA A 96 13.37 -9.24 -24.87
C ALA A 96 12.46 -10.49 -24.85
N GLY A 97 11.31 -10.39 -24.16
CA GLY A 97 10.31 -11.45 -24.06
C GLY A 97 10.60 -12.53 -22.99
N GLU A 98 11.72 -12.47 -22.29
CA GLU A 98 12.15 -13.48 -21.31
C GLU A 98 12.43 -12.86 -19.94
N VAL A 99 12.40 -13.69 -18.90
CA VAL A 99 12.83 -13.31 -17.54
C VAL A 99 14.35 -13.24 -17.51
N ASN A 100 14.88 -12.07 -17.12
CA ASN A 100 16.33 -11.87 -17.01
C ASN A 100 16.76 -12.01 -15.54
N ASP A 101 17.49 -13.09 -15.24
CA ASP A 101 17.89 -13.40 -13.86
C ASP A 101 18.93 -12.43 -13.31
N ASP A 102 19.84 -11.92 -14.13
CA ASP A 102 20.86 -10.95 -13.70
C ASP A 102 20.19 -9.64 -13.29
N TYR A 103 19.23 -9.15 -14.09
CA TYR A 103 18.45 -7.96 -13.74
C TYR A 103 17.60 -8.20 -12.50
N ASN A 104 16.98 -9.36 -12.35
CA ASN A 104 16.19 -9.70 -11.15
C ASN A 104 17.06 -9.74 -9.88
N GLN A 105 18.30 -10.21 -9.97
CA GLN A 105 19.24 -10.18 -8.84
C GLN A 105 19.63 -8.74 -8.46
N LEU A 106 19.89 -7.89 -9.44
CA LEU A 106 20.20 -6.47 -9.23
C LEU A 106 19.01 -5.70 -8.62
N THR A 107 17.78 -6.12 -8.92
CA THR A 107 16.52 -5.45 -8.50
C THR A 107 15.71 -6.22 -7.45
N TYR A 108 16.32 -7.13 -6.70
CA TYR A 108 15.59 -8.11 -5.87
C TYR A 108 14.56 -7.54 -4.87
N ARG A 109 14.66 -6.27 -4.48
CA ARG A 109 13.71 -5.59 -3.58
C ARG A 109 12.62 -4.81 -4.29
N ILE A 110 12.61 -4.80 -5.61
CA ILE A 110 11.72 -3.94 -6.38
C ILE A 110 10.23 -4.23 -6.07
N ASN A 111 9.83 -5.49 -5.96
CA ASN A 111 8.43 -5.84 -5.70
C ASN A 111 7.90 -5.31 -4.36
N THR A 112 8.74 -5.28 -3.32
CA THR A 112 8.37 -4.69 -2.03
C THR A 112 8.26 -3.17 -2.14
N LYS A 113 9.19 -2.54 -2.87
CA LYS A 113 9.23 -1.09 -3.03
C LYS A 113 8.11 -0.58 -3.94
N THR A 114 7.80 -1.26 -5.05
CA THR A 114 6.70 -0.86 -5.93
C THR A 114 5.34 -1.03 -5.27
N ARG A 115 5.18 -1.99 -4.35
CA ARG A 115 3.95 -2.11 -3.56
C ARG A 115 3.75 -0.90 -2.64
N GLU A 116 4.73 -0.58 -1.81
CA GLU A 116 4.71 0.61 -0.93
C GLU A 116 4.52 1.90 -1.75
N PHE A 117 5.24 2.01 -2.86
CA PHE A 117 5.15 3.14 -3.78
C PHE A 117 3.73 3.31 -4.34
N SER A 118 3.07 2.23 -4.77
CA SER A 118 1.73 2.30 -5.32
C SER A 118 0.70 2.78 -4.30
N GLU A 119 0.81 2.30 -3.05
CA GLU A 119 -0.04 2.71 -1.94
C GLU A 119 0.10 4.21 -1.66
N LEU A 120 1.34 4.71 -1.62
CA LEU A 120 1.63 6.13 -1.40
C LEU A 120 1.22 6.99 -2.60
N ALA A 121 1.47 6.53 -3.83
CA ALA A 121 1.07 7.25 -5.04
C ALA A 121 -0.44 7.49 -5.09
N TRP A 122 -1.23 6.49 -4.74
CA TRP A 122 -2.69 6.63 -4.65
C TRP A 122 -3.11 7.57 -3.52
N LEU A 123 -2.54 7.43 -2.32
CA LEU A 123 -2.88 8.23 -1.15
C LEU A 123 -2.58 9.72 -1.38
N LEU A 124 -1.39 10.01 -1.90
CA LEU A 124 -0.90 11.37 -2.11
C LEU A 124 -1.31 11.99 -3.46
N GLY A 125 -1.86 11.16 -4.37
CA GLY A 125 -2.22 11.55 -5.74
C GLY A 125 -1.04 11.67 -6.69
N CYS A 126 0.18 11.73 -6.18
CA CYS A 126 1.41 11.72 -6.95
C CYS A 126 2.56 11.27 -6.05
N CYS A 127 3.41 10.40 -6.58
CA CYS A 127 4.61 9.94 -5.89
C CYS A 127 5.72 9.67 -6.91
N TYR A 128 6.97 9.74 -6.46
CA TYR A 128 8.15 9.57 -7.30
C TYR A 128 9.03 8.46 -6.75
N MET A 129 9.72 7.76 -7.63
CA MET A 129 10.70 6.75 -7.26
C MET A 129 12.02 7.06 -7.93
N LYS A 130 13.06 7.21 -7.12
CA LYS A 130 14.43 7.41 -7.59
C LYS A 130 15.14 6.09 -7.64
N SER A 131 15.76 5.79 -8.78
CA SER A 131 16.68 4.67 -8.95
C SER A 131 18.11 5.11 -8.71
N MET A 132 18.89 4.27 -8.02
CA MET A 132 20.33 4.50 -7.81
C MET A 132 21.08 3.17 -7.78
N TYR A 133 22.31 3.18 -8.28
CA TYR A 133 23.19 2.01 -8.15
C TYR A 133 24.03 2.09 -6.88
N ASN A 134 24.00 1.07 -6.09
CA ASN A 134 24.81 0.94 -4.87
C ASN A 134 26.01 0.03 -5.13
N GLU A 135 27.18 0.63 -5.37
CA GLU A 135 28.43 -0.10 -5.68
C GLU A 135 28.83 -1.09 -4.58
N ARG A 136 28.65 -0.72 -3.30
CA ARG A 136 29.01 -1.60 -2.17
C ARG A 136 28.21 -2.88 -2.11
N LYS A 137 26.93 -2.80 -2.54
CA LYS A 137 26.01 -3.93 -2.51
C LYS A 137 25.84 -4.58 -3.87
N ASN A 138 26.44 -4.02 -4.90
CA ASN A 138 26.33 -4.43 -6.31
C ASN A 138 24.86 -4.64 -6.72
N ARG A 139 24.02 -3.62 -6.53
CA ARG A 139 22.59 -3.68 -6.85
C ARG A 139 21.97 -2.30 -7.04
N LEU A 140 20.82 -2.28 -7.70
CA LEU A 140 19.95 -1.12 -7.74
C LEU A 140 19.20 -0.97 -6.41
N GLU A 141 19.09 0.25 -5.92
CA GLU A 141 18.29 0.65 -4.76
C GLU A 141 17.28 1.71 -5.20
N TYR A 142 16.11 1.67 -4.57
CA TYR A 142 14.98 2.51 -4.90
C TYR A 142 14.55 3.31 -3.68
N GLU A 143 14.46 4.62 -3.86
CA GLU A 143 14.01 5.56 -2.85
C GLU A 143 12.66 6.15 -3.25
N ILE A 144 11.67 6.07 -2.36
CA ILE A 144 10.36 6.67 -2.58
C ILE A 144 10.41 8.11 -2.12
N LEU A 145 10.08 9.02 -3.04
CA LEU A 145 10.09 10.46 -2.80
C LEU A 145 8.64 10.97 -2.85
N PRO A 146 8.00 11.22 -1.71
CA PRO A 146 6.61 11.69 -1.68
C PRO A 146 6.47 13.14 -2.13
N ASN A 147 7.53 13.94 -2.01
CA ASN A 147 7.51 15.36 -2.33
C ASN A 147 8.70 15.74 -3.22
N VAL A 148 8.38 16.05 -4.47
CA VAL A 148 9.37 16.46 -5.49
C VAL A 148 8.85 17.69 -6.20
N GLN A 149 9.74 18.68 -6.38
CA GLN A 149 9.48 19.86 -7.16
C GLN A 149 9.81 19.59 -8.63
N GLU A 150 8.88 19.88 -9.54
CA GLU A 150 9.03 19.68 -10.98
C GLU A 150 9.29 21.01 -11.69
N TYR A 151 10.20 21.01 -12.66
CA TYR A 151 10.55 22.16 -13.47
C TYR A 151 10.21 21.90 -14.93
N TYR A 152 9.50 22.84 -15.54
CA TYR A 152 8.98 22.73 -16.90
C TYR A 152 9.46 23.92 -17.72
N VAL A 153 9.86 23.68 -18.96
CA VAL A 153 10.02 24.74 -19.95
C VAL A 153 8.65 25.24 -20.39
N ARG A 154 8.53 26.50 -20.65
CA ARG A 154 7.26 27.11 -21.06
C ARG A 154 6.78 26.50 -22.38
N GLY A 155 5.59 25.90 -22.35
CA GLY A 155 4.96 25.26 -23.51
C GLY A 155 5.12 23.74 -23.53
N GLU A 156 5.89 23.16 -22.66
CA GLU A 156 6.08 21.72 -22.55
C GLU A 156 5.17 21.08 -21.51
N THR A 157 4.89 19.81 -21.69
CA THR A 157 4.03 19.01 -20.83
C THR A 157 4.80 18.14 -19.86
N GLU A 158 6.07 17.85 -20.17
CA GLU A 158 6.96 17.01 -19.37
C GLU A 158 7.99 17.87 -18.63
N PRO A 159 8.32 17.51 -17.38
CA PRO A 159 9.35 18.20 -16.62
C PRO A 159 10.73 17.80 -17.15
N PHE A 160 11.64 18.76 -17.27
CA PHE A 160 13.04 18.50 -17.64
C PHE A 160 13.96 18.37 -16.42
N ALA A 161 13.48 18.77 -15.24
CA ALA A 161 14.26 18.72 -14.00
C ALA A 161 13.37 18.50 -12.78
N TYR A 162 14.01 17.98 -11.72
CA TYR A 162 13.38 17.69 -10.45
C TYR A 162 14.28 18.15 -9.30
N SER A 163 13.65 18.57 -8.19
CA SER A 163 14.37 18.73 -6.93
C SER A 163 13.55 18.19 -5.74
N TYR A 164 14.24 17.73 -4.72
CA TYR A 164 13.64 17.17 -3.51
C TYR A 164 14.54 17.41 -2.30
N GLU A 165 13.91 17.42 -1.12
CA GLU A 165 14.59 17.57 0.17
C GLU A 165 15.30 16.28 0.55
N ILE A 166 16.51 16.39 1.09
CA ILE A 166 17.28 15.28 1.66
C ILE A 166 17.56 15.52 3.14
N GLU A 167 17.80 14.47 3.89
CA GLU A 167 18.24 14.58 5.28
C GLU A 167 19.57 15.34 5.36
N ASN A 168 19.60 16.32 6.23
CA ASN A 168 20.83 17.06 6.55
C ASN A 168 21.38 16.61 7.90
N VAL A 169 22.71 16.66 8.05
CA VAL A 169 23.39 16.40 9.33
C VAL A 169 22.90 17.37 10.41
N ASP A 170 22.62 18.62 10.03
CA ASP A 170 22.00 19.61 10.90
C ASP A 170 20.48 19.66 10.62
N PRO A 171 19.63 19.12 11.50
CA PRO A 171 18.19 19.05 11.27
C PRO A 171 17.50 20.42 11.25
N THR A 172 18.20 21.49 11.64
CA THR A 172 17.69 22.87 11.58
C THR A 172 17.85 23.51 10.21
N LYS A 173 18.61 22.88 9.32
CA LYS A 173 18.89 23.39 7.96
C LYS A 173 18.40 22.43 6.92
N LYS A 174 17.64 22.94 5.96
CA LYS A 174 17.18 22.14 4.83
C LYS A 174 18.25 22.03 3.75
N ARG A 175 18.33 20.85 3.16
CA ARG A 175 19.18 20.54 2.03
C ARG A 175 18.35 19.88 0.94
N PHE A 176 18.59 20.28 -0.30
CA PHE A 176 17.88 19.79 -1.47
C PHE A 176 18.86 19.24 -2.49
N VAL A 177 18.40 18.33 -3.33
CA VAL A 177 19.12 17.83 -4.50
C VAL A 177 18.36 18.27 -5.75
N PHE A 178 19.09 18.72 -6.75
CA PHE A 178 18.59 19.07 -8.07
C PHE A 178 19.13 18.11 -9.13
N TRP A 179 18.25 17.66 -10.02
CA TRP A 179 18.57 16.86 -11.19
C TRP A 179 17.91 17.44 -12.42
N SER A 180 18.67 17.63 -13.52
CA SER A 180 18.12 17.92 -14.84
C SER A 180 18.63 16.93 -15.88
N GLU A 181 17.82 16.69 -16.91
CA GLU A 181 18.22 15.91 -18.07
C GLU A 181 19.13 16.72 -19.01
N GLU A 182 19.83 16.02 -19.89
CA GLU A 182 20.49 16.61 -21.04
C GLU A 182 19.44 16.88 -22.13
N ARG A 183 19.35 18.13 -22.59
CA ARG A 183 18.31 18.52 -23.56
C ARG A 183 18.78 19.66 -24.46
N ASP A 184 18.48 19.57 -25.75
CA ASP A 184 18.79 20.61 -26.77
C ASP A 184 20.28 21.06 -26.77
N GLY A 185 21.19 20.14 -26.46
CA GLY A 185 22.63 20.41 -26.34
C GLY A 185 23.03 21.12 -25.04
N VAL A 186 22.11 21.31 -24.11
CA VAL A 186 22.38 21.76 -22.74
C VAL A 186 22.62 20.54 -21.86
N GLN A 187 23.80 20.50 -21.24
CA GLN A 187 24.21 19.42 -20.38
C GLN A 187 23.34 19.34 -19.12
N GLY A 188 22.91 18.15 -18.74
CA GLY A 188 22.17 17.90 -17.51
C GLY A 188 23.00 18.23 -16.26
N MET A 189 22.34 18.72 -15.23
CA MET A 189 22.97 19.13 -13.96
C MET A 189 22.58 18.20 -12.81
N HIS A 190 23.51 18.01 -11.87
CA HIS A 190 23.28 17.31 -10.62
C HIS A 190 24.08 17.97 -9.49
N PHE A 191 23.37 18.59 -8.55
CA PHE A 191 24.01 19.28 -7.41
C PHE A 191 23.07 19.32 -6.19
N GLU A 192 23.66 19.57 -5.02
CA GLU A 192 22.90 19.90 -3.81
C GLU A 192 22.80 21.42 -3.64
N TYR A 193 21.76 21.90 -2.94
CA TYR A 193 21.61 23.31 -2.59
C TYR A 193 20.90 23.49 -1.24
N ASP A 194 21.07 24.65 -0.62
CA ASP A 194 20.38 25.03 0.61
C ASP A 194 19.17 25.94 0.35
N GLU A 195 18.45 26.32 1.39
CA GLU A 195 17.29 27.22 1.35
C GLU A 195 17.60 28.60 0.72
N LYS A 196 18.87 29.02 0.69
CA LYS A 196 19.31 30.26 0.11
C LYS A 196 19.77 30.11 -1.34
N GLY A 197 19.76 28.88 -1.86
CA GLY A 197 20.20 28.57 -3.21
C GLY A 197 21.71 28.43 -3.37
N TYR A 198 22.50 28.37 -2.29
CA TYR A 198 23.93 28.06 -2.40
C TYR A 198 24.11 26.61 -2.83
N ARG A 199 24.89 26.41 -3.90
CA ARG A 199 25.15 25.12 -4.51
C ARG A 199 26.35 24.42 -3.87
N PHE A 200 26.25 23.11 -3.79
CA PHE A 200 27.30 22.24 -3.30
C PHE A 200 27.45 21.07 -4.27
N ALA A 201 28.71 20.77 -4.59
CA ALA A 201 29.00 19.58 -5.37
C ALA A 201 28.60 18.31 -4.58
N VAL A 202 27.91 17.38 -5.25
CA VAL A 202 27.71 16.05 -4.70
C VAL A 202 29.07 15.33 -4.65
N LYS A 203 29.29 14.50 -3.65
CA LYS A 203 30.52 13.75 -3.50
C LYS A 203 30.88 13.04 -4.81
N GLU A 204 32.12 13.20 -5.27
CA GLU A 204 32.66 12.64 -6.53
C GLU A 204 32.12 13.28 -7.83
N ASN A 205 31.30 14.34 -7.74
CA ASN A 205 30.77 15.08 -8.89
C ASN A 205 31.08 16.60 -8.75
N SER A 206 32.36 16.97 -8.80
CA SER A 206 32.80 18.37 -8.65
C SER A 206 32.29 19.28 -9.77
N GLU A 207 32.03 18.75 -10.95
CA GLU A 207 31.53 19.49 -12.12
C GLU A 207 30.02 19.71 -12.09
N MET A 208 29.30 19.09 -11.14
CA MET A 208 27.84 19.19 -10.99
C MET A 208 27.07 18.75 -12.25
N ILE A 209 27.63 17.83 -13.02
CA ILE A 209 27.05 17.27 -14.24
C ILE A 209 26.24 16.03 -13.91
N ASN A 210 25.06 15.87 -14.54
CA ASN A 210 24.30 14.65 -14.45
C ASN A 210 24.99 13.53 -15.26
N PRO A 211 25.51 12.47 -14.63
CA PRO A 211 26.27 11.43 -15.32
C PRO A 211 25.41 10.53 -16.20
N TYR A 212 24.09 10.53 -16.00
CA TYR A 212 23.16 9.63 -16.71
C TYR A 212 22.57 10.25 -17.99
N GLY A 213 22.62 11.58 -18.13
CA GLY A 213 21.95 12.33 -19.20
C GLY A 213 20.43 12.42 -19.05
N ILE A 214 19.84 11.53 -18.26
CA ILE A 214 18.42 11.49 -17.90
C ILE A 214 18.25 11.71 -16.40
N VAL A 215 17.08 12.15 -15.96
CA VAL A 215 16.79 12.24 -14.52
C VAL A 215 16.47 10.86 -13.97
N PRO A 216 17.16 10.37 -12.91
CA PRO A 216 16.95 9.02 -12.38
C PRO A 216 15.69 8.93 -11.49
N ILE A 217 14.57 9.55 -11.88
CA ILE A 217 13.34 9.64 -11.13
C ILE A 217 12.16 9.30 -12.05
N SER A 218 11.45 8.24 -11.73
CA SER A 218 10.17 7.87 -12.36
C SER A 218 9.00 8.36 -11.51
N LYS A 219 7.82 8.57 -12.13
CA LYS A 219 6.66 9.20 -11.51
C LYS A 219 5.40 8.39 -11.74
N VAL A 220 4.53 8.36 -10.73
CA VAL A 220 3.11 8.00 -10.87
C VAL A 220 2.26 9.17 -10.43
N ALA A 221 1.28 9.54 -11.23
CA ALA A 221 0.32 10.60 -10.90
C ALA A 221 -1.11 10.13 -11.17
N PHE A 222 -1.94 10.21 -10.14
CA PHE A 222 -3.38 10.03 -10.22
C PHE A 222 -4.08 11.37 -10.46
N SER A 223 -5.32 11.35 -10.92
CA SER A 223 -6.11 12.56 -11.15
C SER A 223 -6.40 13.37 -9.88
N LYS A 224 -6.40 12.69 -8.72
CA LYS A 224 -6.65 13.29 -7.40
C LYS A 224 -5.88 12.52 -6.32
N ALA A 225 -5.57 13.22 -5.22
CA ALA A 225 -5.13 12.60 -3.98
C ALA A 225 -6.33 12.05 -3.19
N SER A 226 -6.10 11.03 -2.37
CA SER A 226 -7.12 10.41 -1.50
C SER A 226 -7.03 10.94 -0.05
N TYR A 227 -6.94 12.26 0.11
CA TYR A 227 -6.86 12.91 1.43
C TYR A 227 -8.15 12.76 2.26
N ASP A 228 -9.27 12.43 1.62
CA ASP A 228 -10.52 12.05 2.29
C ASP A 228 -10.32 10.82 3.20
N VAL A 229 -9.48 9.88 2.80
CA VAL A 229 -9.11 8.70 3.61
C VAL A 229 -8.31 9.11 4.85
N THR A 230 -7.36 10.04 4.72
CA THR A 230 -6.61 10.58 5.85
C THR A 230 -7.53 11.31 6.83
N ARG A 231 -8.41 12.18 6.30
CA ARG A 231 -9.40 12.90 7.12
C ARG A 231 -10.36 11.96 7.83
N ALA A 232 -10.82 10.91 7.17
CA ALA A 232 -11.62 9.87 7.82
C ALA A 232 -10.83 9.16 8.92
N GLY A 233 -9.56 8.85 8.67
CA GLY A 233 -8.66 8.27 9.68
C GLY A 233 -8.56 9.14 10.93
N LEU A 234 -8.38 10.45 10.77
CA LEU A 234 -8.37 11.43 11.88
C LEU A 234 -9.70 11.44 12.63
N HIS A 235 -10.84 11.55 11.92
CA HIS A 235 -12.15 11.56 12.57
C HIS A 235 -12.46 10.26 13.30
N ILE A 236 -12.06 9.11 12.76
CA ILE A 236 -12.20 7.82 13.43
C ILE A 236 -11.36 7.80 14.71
N ALA A 237 -10.13 8.29 14.68
CA ALA A 237 -9.25 8.33 15.86
C ALA A 237 -9.81 9.28 16.95
N ILE A 238 -10.37 10.44 16.56
CA ILE A 238 -11.07 11.34 17.47
C ILE A 238 -12.27 10.63 18.10
N ALA A 239 -13.16 10.03 17.29
CA ALA A 239 -14.34 9.33 17.77
C ALA A 239 -14.00 8.16 18.71
N MET A 240 -12.94 7.40 18.42
CA MET A 240 -12.46 6.33 19.29
C MET A 240 -11.92 6.86 20.62
N THR A 241 -11.27 8.02 20.61
CA THR A 241 -10.83 8.71 21.83
C THR A 241 -12.04 9.20 22.65
N GLU A 242 -13.06 9.76 22.01
CA GLU A 242 -14.32 10.16 22.66
C GLU A 242 -15.06 8.97 23.27
N ILE A 243 -15.10 7.83 22.57
CA ILE A 243 -15.66 6.59 23.09
C ILE A 243 -14.90 6.14 24.33
N ALA A 244 -13.56 6.16 24.31
CA ALA A 244 -12.74 5.78 25.45
C ALA A 244 -12.96 6.71 26.64
N LEU A 245 -13.03 8.02 26.44
CA LEU A 245 -13.40 9.00 27.45
C LEU A 245 -14.82 8.76 28.00
N SER A 246 -15.79 8.53 27.13
CA SER A 246 -17.17 8.23 27.54
C SER A 246 -17.27 6.96 28.36
N VAL A 247 -16.52 5.91 28.02
CA VAL A 247 -16.45 4.67 28.81
C VAL A 247 -15.82 4.96 30.20
N ARG A 248 -14.77 5.78 30.24
CA ARG A 248 -14.12 6.19 31.50
C ARG A 248 -15.06 6.95 32.40
N PHE A 249 -15.84 7.86 31.84
CA PHE A 249 -16.80 8.70 32.58
C PHE A 249 -18.23 8.13 32.66
N ARG A 250 -18.43 6.88 32.24
CA ARG A 250 -19.77 6.24 32.20
C ARG A 250 -20.50 6.23 33.55
N LEU A 251 -19.76 6.17 34.64
CA LEU A 251 -20.34 6.23 35.99
C LEU A 251 -20.77 7.66 36.39
N GLY A 252 -20.57 8.62 35.49
CA GLY A 252 -20.84 10.03 35.70
C GLY A 252 -19.66 10.80 36.31
N GLN A 253 -19.67 12.10 36.03
CA GLN A 253 -18.76 13.02 36.72
C GLN A 253 -19.40 13.44 38.04
N PRO A 254 -18.61 13.47 39.15
CA PRO A 254 -19.11 13.96 40.42
C PRO A 254 -19.33 15.47 40.32
N VAL A 255 -20.55 15.90 40.57
CA VAL A 255 -20.92 17.29 40.61
C VAL A 255 -21.32 17.65 42.04
N PHE A 256 -20.62 18.60 42.63
CA PHE A 256 -20.92 19.18 43.95
C PHE A 256 -21.60 20.51 43.74
N THR A 257 -22.70 20.75 44.42
CA THR A 257 -23.38 22.04 44.46
C THR A 257 -23.51 22.53 45.88
N GLY A 258 -23.50 23.86 46.08
CA GLY A 258 -23.61 24.45 47.40
C GLY A 258 -22.31 24.45 48.22
N LEU A 259 -21.14 24.33 47.58
CA LEU A 259 -19.84 24.50 48.24
C LEU A 259 -19.47 25.97 48.37
N GLU A 260 -18.85 26.37 49.47
CA GLU A 260 -18.35 27.74 49.66
C GLU A 260 -17.07 28.00 48.80
N GLU A 261 -16.84 29.28 48.48
CA GLU A 261 -15.62 29.70 47.77
C GLU A 261 -14.38 29.28 48.54
N GLY A 262 -13.52 28.45 47.91
CA GLY A 262 -12.28 27.89 48.51
C GLY A 262 -12.30 26.40 48.73
N GLN A 263 -13.42 25.71 48.68
CA GLN A 263 -13.55 24.26 48.80
C GLN A 263 -13.55 23.53 47.44
N SER A 264 -13.16 24.23 46.38
CA SER A 264 -13.28 23.76 44.97
C SER A 264 -12.26 22.69 44.53
N LYS A 265 -11.38 22.19 45.39
CA LYS A 265 -10.39 21.16 45.07
C LYS A 265 -10.71 19.82 45.76
N LEU A 266 -11.91 19.31 45.50
CA LEU A 266 -12.24 17.93 45.88
C LEU A 266 -11.78 16.97 44.81
N SER A 267 -10.84 16.11 45.15
CA SER A 267 -10.39 15.04 44.25
C SER A 267 -11.42 13.91 44.26
N ALA A 268 -12.18 13.79 43.18
CA ALA A 268 -13.14 12.70 43.02
C ALA A 268 -12.39 11.39 42.65
N GLY A 269 -12.60 10.34 43.42
CA GLY A 269 -12.08 9.00 43.15
C GLY A 269 -12.98 7.93 43.76
N ILE A 270 -12.91 6.71 43.25
CA ILE A 270 -13.71 5.56 43.74
C ILE A 270 -13.44 5.26 45.20
N ASP A 271 -12.25 5.62 45.70
CA ASP A 271 -11.78 5.33 47.04
C ASP A 271 -11.94 6.50 48.03
N ASN A 272 -12.55 7.63 47.60
CA ASN A 272 -12.69 8.80 48.44
C ASN A 272 -14.11 8.92 49.00
N ALA A 273 -14.24 8.93 50.33
CA ALA A 273 -15.46 9.28 51.03
C ALA A 273 -15.49 10.80 51.24
N TYR A 274 -16.62 11.46 50.85
CA TYR A 274 -16.82 12.90 51.00
C TYR A 274 -17.76 13.18 52.14
N ILE A 275 -17.32 14.06 53.04
CA ILE A 275 -18.18 14.66 54.04
C ILE A 275 -18.57 16.06 53.51
N LEU A 276 -19.86 16.26 53.18
CA LEU A 276 -20.36 17.49 52.61
C LEU A 276 -20.81 18.43 53.74
N PRO A 277 -20.63 19.75 53.58
CA PRO A 277 -21.22 20.76 54.48
C PRO A 277 -22.76 20.72 54.43
N GLU A 278 -23.41 21.24 55.43
CA GLU A 278 -24.86 21.33 55.48
C GLU A 278 -25.40 22.19 54.32
N GLY A 279 -26.32 21.62 53.52
CA GLY A 279 -26.87 22.26 52.31
C GLY A 279 -26.12 21.96 51.01
N ALA A 280 -24.94 21.33 51.02
CA ALA A 280 -24.27 20.89 49.81
C ALA A 280 -24.85 19.57 49.32
N THR A 281 -24.94 19.42 48.00
CA THR A 281 -25.38 18.17 47.38
C THR A 281 -24.31 17.60 46.45
N PHE A 282 -24.30 16.27 46.34
CA PHE A 282 -23.42 15.51 45.48
C PHE A 282 -24.24 14.64 44.54
N ASN A 283 -24.00 14.77 43.25
CA ASN A 283 -24.66 13.98 42.23
C ASN A 283 -23.62 13.48 41.20
N TYR A 284 -23.85 12.31 40.67
CA TYR A 284 -23.14 11.86 39.47
C TYR A 284 -23.94 12.27 38.22
N VAL A 285 -23.35 13.08 37.37
CA VAL A 285 -23.92 13.44 36.07
C VAL A 285 -23.22 12.61 34.99
N ALA A 286 -23.95 11.62 34.49
CA ALA A 286 -23.44 10.80 33.38
C ALA A 286 -23.59 11.57 32.07
N PRO A 287 -22.63 11.42 31.14
CA PRO A 287 -22.81 11.95 29.79
C PRO A 287 -24.09 11.37 29.17
N GLY A 288 -24.96 12.23 28.66
CA GLY A 288 -26.12 11.81 27.89
C GLY A 288 -25.70 11.37 26.51
N GLY A 289 -26.23 10.24 26.04
CA GLY A 289 -25.98 9.72 24.69
C GLY A 289 -25.75 8.20 24.67
N SER A 290 -26.00 7.63 23.50
CA SER A 290 -25.79 6.19 23.28
C SER A 290 -24.41 5.94 22.68
N LEU A 291 -23.55 5.22 23.39
CA LEU A 291 -22.26 4.76 22.87
C LEU A 291 -22.43 3.90 21.61
N ILE A 292 -23.56 3.18 21.52
CA ILE A 292 -23.87 2.35 20.35
C ILE A 292 -24.06 3.24 19.12
N GLU A 293 -24.82 4.34 19.25
CA GLU A 293 -25.05 5.27 18.14
C GLU A 293 -23.74 5.93 17.67
N LEU A 294 -22.84 6.28 18.59
CA LEU A 294 -21.53 6.82 18.23
C LEU A 294 -20.67 5.81 17.49
N ILE A 295 -20.67 4.54 17.92
CA ILE A 295 -19.97 3.45 17.23
C ILE A 295 -20.55 3.22 15.84
N GLU A 296 -21.89 3.22 15.72
CA GLU A 296 -22.57 3.02 14.43
C GLU A 296 -22.32 4.21 13.48
N ALA A 297 -22.35 5.44 13.96
CA ALA A 297 -22.01 6.63 13.18
C ALA A 297 -20.56 6.57 12.67
N THR A 298 -19.61 6.16 13.53
CA THR A 298 -18.20 6.00 13.15
C THR A 298 -18.03 4.93 12.06
N LYS A 299 -18.70 3.78 12.20
CA LYS A 299 -18.71 2.74 11.17
C LYS A 299 -19.33 3.21 9.86
N SER A 300 -20.46 3.93 9.93
CA SER A 300 -21.13 4.47 8.75
C SER A 300 -20.24 5.44 7.98
N MET A 301 -19.55 6.34 8.69
CA MET A 301 -18.60 7.28 8.08
C MET A 301 -17.45 6.54 7.40
N ALA A 302 -16.85 5.55 8.06
CA ALA A 302 -15.76 4.75 7.48
C ALA A 302 -16.23 3.96 6.25
N ASN A 303 -17.45 3.41 6.27
CA ASN A 303 -18.01 2.70 5.12
C ASN A 303 -18.25 3.65 3.95
N GLN A 304 -18.79 4.85 4.19
CA GLN A 304 -19.01 5.83 3.12
C GLN A 304 -17.69 6.24 2.44
N VAL A 305 -16.63 6.48 3.22
CA VAL A 305 -15.30 6.80 2.65
C VAL A 305 -14.75 5.61 1.89
N ALA A 306 -14.94 4.38 2.38
CA ALA A 306 -14.55 3.18 1.66
C ALA A 306 -15.27 3.06 0.31
N GLU A 307 -16.59 3.20 0.28
CA GLU A 307 -17.40 3.15 -0.94
C GLU A 307 -16.98 4.23 -1.94
N ASN A 308 -16.71 5.46 -1.51
CA ASN A 308 -16.19 6.53 -2.36
C ASN A 308 -14.84 6.19 -3.01
N ASN A 309 -14.08 5.28 -2.41
CA ASN A 309 -12.79 4.79 -2.90
C ASN A 309 -12.87 3.37 -3.49
N GLN A 310 -14.07 2.90 -3.84
CA GLN A 310 -14.32 1.58 -4.44
C GLN A 310 -13.88 0.42 -3.54
N LEU A 311 -13.97 0.61 -2.23
CA LEU A 311 -13.61 -0.35 -1.20
C LEU A 311 -14.83 -0.77 -0.39
N ARG A 312 -14.80 -2.00 0.13
CA ARG A 312 -15.75 -2.49 1.13
C ARG A 312 -15.02 -2.88 2.40
N ILE A 313 -15.45 -2.30 3.53
CA ILE A 313 -14.89 -2.64 4.84
C ILE A 313 -15.79 -3.67 5.50
N ARG A 314 -15.16 -4.74 6.00
CA ARG A 314 -15.84 -5.71 6.87
C ARG A 314 -15.49 -5.42 8.32
N TRP A 315 -16.48 -5.05 9.08
CA TRP A 315 -16.36 -4.83 10.52
C TRP A 315 -16.67 -6.15 11.22
N GLY A 316 -15.67 -7.05 11.35
CA GLY A 316 -15.70 -8.19 12.25
C GLY A 316 -17.08 -8.89 12.41
N GLU A 317 -17.72 -9.28 11.33
CA GLU A 317 -18.94 -10.10 11.40
C GLU A 317 -18.57 -11.47 11.97
N SER A 318 -18.66 -11.56 13.29
CA SER A 318 -18.48 -12.79 14.02
C SER A 318 -19.75 -13.63 13.84
N GLY A 319 -19.73 -14.65 12.99
CA GLY A 319 -20.77 -15.67 13.00
C GLY A 319 -21.35 -16.12 11.66
N GLY A 320 -20.88 -15.62 10.53
CA GLY A 320 -21.25 -16.17 9.22
C GLY A 320 -20.22 -17.18 8.71
N ASN A 321 -20.62 -18.12 7.89
CA ASN A 321 -19.70 -18.93 7.10
C ASN A 321 -18.80 -18.00 6.30
N ALA A 322 -17.49 -18.29 6.24
CA ALA A 322 -16.56 -17.52 5.39
C ALA A 322 -17.13 -17.50 3.97
N PRO A 323 -17.23 -16.32 3.33
CA PRO A 323 -17.75 -16.25 1.97
C PRO A 323 -16.85 -17.05 1.03
N SER A 324 -17.47 -17.65 0.00
CA SER A 324 -16.77 -18.38 -1.04
C SER A 324 -15.78 -17.46 -1.80
N GLY A 325 -14.79 -18.04 -2.47
CA GLY A 325 -13.85 -17.30 -3.30
C GLY A 325 -14.57 -16.50 -4.39
N GLU A 326 -15.61 -17.06 -4.98
CA GLU A 326 -16.46 -16.40 -5.97
C GLU A 326 -17.27 -15.24 -5.34
N ALA A 327 -17.83 -15.44 -4.15
CA ALA A 327 -18.51 -14.36 -3.43
C ALA A 327 -17.55 -13.22 -3.07
N LEU A 328 -16.30 -13.54 -2.70
CA LEU A 328 -15.26 -12.55 -2.46
C LEU A 328 -14.93 -11.76 -3.73
N ARG A 329 -14.81 -12.44 -4.86
CA ARG A 329 -14.55 -11.81 -6.16
C ARG A 329 -15.67 -10.87 -6.58
N ILE A 330 -16.93 -11.28 -6.42
CA ILE A 330 -18.10 -10.43 -6.71
C ILE A 330 -18.12 -9.21 -5.79
N MET A 331 -17.76 -9.36 -4.52
CA MET A 331 -17.71 -8.25 -3.56
C MET A 331 -16.60 -7.24 -3.89
N GLU A 332 -15.52 -7.66 -4.51
CA GLU A 332 -14.37 -6.82 -4.85
C GLU A 332 -14.38 -6.37 -6.33
N ILE A 333 -15.47 -6.58 -7.06
CA ILE A 333 -15.52 -6.34 -8.51
C ILE A 333 -15.19 -4.89 -8.87
N GLU A 334 -15.67 -3.92 -8.10
CA GLU A 334 -15.41 -2.50 -8.32
C GLU A 334 -13.92 -2.16 -8.15
N ASN A 335 -13.27 -2.76 -7.15
CA ASN A 335 -11.85 -2.61 -6.91
C ASN A 335 -11.01 -3.33 -7.99
N LEU A 336 -11.48 -4.46 -8.50
CA LEU A 336 -10.84 -5.15 -9.63
C LEU A 336 -10.94 -4.35 -10.94
N GLU A 337 -12.06 -3.66 -11.16
CA GLU A 337 -12.22 -2.75 -12.31
C GLU A 337 -11.30 -1.52 -12.18
N ALA A 338 -11.22 -0.96 -10.96
CA ALA A 338 -10.27 0.12 -10.69
C ALA A 338 -8.81 -0.32 -10.92
N ARG A 339 -8.43 -1.54 -10.52
CA ARG A 339 -7.12 -2.11 -10.79
C ARG A 339 -6.79 -2.14 -12.28
N LYS A 340 -7.75 -2.51 -13.15
CA LYS A 340 -7.52 -2.50 -14.61
C LYS A 340 -7.23 -1.10 -15.15
N SER A 341 -7.86 -0.08 -14.58
CA SER A 341 -7.56 1.31 -14.93
C SER A 341 -6.17 1.73 -14.44
N ASP A 342 -5.77 1.26 -13.27
CA ASP A 342 -4.45 1.53 -12.69
C ASP A 342 -3.32 0.84 -13.49
N GLU A 343 -3.59 -0.32 -14.13
CA GLU A 343 -2.59 -1.05 -14.93
C GLU A 343 -1.93 -0.19 -16.02
N ALA A 344 -2.68 0.69 -16.68
CA ALA A 344 -2.13 1.56 -17.70
C ALA A 344 -1.09 2.51 -17.11
N ILE A 345 -1.42 3.16 -15.99
CA ILE A 345 -0.54 4.12 -15.30
C ILE A 345 0.73 3.43 -14.80
N PHE A 346 0.59 2.26 -14.19
CA PHE A 346 1.74 1.53 -13.66
C PHE A 346 2.57 0.84 -14.74
N ARG A 347 2.00 0.57 -15.91
CA ARG A 347 2.75 0.06 -17.05
C ARG A 347 3.68 1.14 -17.62
N GLU A 348 3.21 2.36 -17.75
CA GLU A 348 4.04 3.52 -18.10
C GLU A 348 5.16 3.72 -17.07
N PHE A 349 4.81 3.75 -15.78
CA PHE A 349 5.80 3.87 -14.71
C PHE A 349 6.87 2.76 -14.74
N GLU A 350 6.48 1.50 -14.93
CA GLU A 350 7.45 0.38 -15.01
C GLU A 350 8.36 0.51 -16.22
N HIS A 351 7.86 1.04 -17.33
CA HIS A 351 8.65 1.31 -18.53
C HIS A 351 9.67 2.42 -18.27
N ASP A 352 9.23 3.56 -17.75
CA ASP A 352 10.11 4.71 -17.42
C ASP A 352 11.18 4.31 -16.42
N ARG A 353 10.80 3.58 -15.38
CA ARG A 353 11.74 3.07 -14.37
C ARG A 353 12.77 2.13 -15.00
N TYR A 354 12.34 1.23 -15.88
CA TYR A 354 13.24 0.31 -16.56
C TYR A 354 14.26 1.04 -17.43
N GLU A 355 13.84 2.05 -18.18
CA GLU A 355 14.72 2.91 -18.99
C GLU A 355 15.79 3.59 -18.11
N ILE A 356 15.38 4.08 -16.95
CA ILE A 356 16.29 4.68 -15.97
C ILE A 356 17.27 3.63 -15.44
N ASP A 357 16.79 2.46 -15.03
CA ASP A 357 17.62 1.37 -14.52
C ASP A 357 18.65 0.92 -15.57
N ARG A 358 18.19 0.76 -16.83
CA ARG A 358 19.05 0.39 -17.97
C ARG A 358 20.17 1.41 -18.16
N ARG A 359 19.82 2.70 -18.14
CA ARG A 359 20.79 3.79 -18.30
C ARG A 359 21.81 3.86 -17.17
N ILE A 360 21.37 3.68 -15.94
CA ILE A 360 22.24 3.62 -14.75
C ILE A 360 23.23 2.45 -14.87
N LEU A 361 22.73 1.24 -15.19
CA LEU A 361 23.57 0.06 -15.31
C LEU A 361 24.58 0.17 -16.46
N GLU A 362 24.20 0.79 -17.57
CA GLU A 362 25.08 1.06 -18.71
C GLU A 362 26.22 2.02 -18.33
N VAL A 363 25.93 3.15 -17.67
CA VAL A 363 26.92 4.14 -17.24
C VAL A 363 27.92 3.55 -16.24
N HIS A 364 27.46 2.69 -15.34
CA HIS A 364 28.32 1.96 -14.39
C HIS A 364 29.01 0.74 -15.00
N ASN A 365 28.81 0.41 -16.29
CA ASN A 365 29.34 -0.75 -16.99
C ASN A 365 29.04 -2.10 -16.27
N ILE A 366 27.84 -2.24 -15.70
CA ILE A 366 27.44 -3.45 -14.96
C ILE A 366 26.73 -4.44 -15.87
N LEU A 367 25.73 -3.98 -16.63
CA LEU A 367 24.91 -4.83 -17.48
C LEU A 367 24.36 -4.01 -18.65
N THR A 368 24.42 -4.56 -19.86
CA THR A 368 23.76 -3.98 -21.03
C THR A 368 22.46 -4.73 -21.28
N LEU A 369 21.35 -4.01 -21.24
CA LEU A 369 20.00 -4.57 -21.36
C LEU A 369 19.36 -4.17 -22.69
N SER A 370 18.46 -5.02 -23.20
CA SER A 370 17.62 -4.71 -24.36
C SER A 370 16.67 -3.53 -24.08
N GLU A 371 16.30 -2.81 -25.12
CA GLU A 371 15.26 -1.76 -25.03
C GLU A 371 13.85 -2.37 -24.96
N GLU A 372 13.67 -3.60 -25.40
CA GLU A 372 12.40 -4.30 -25.35
C GLU A 372 12.09 -4.74 -23.92
N TYR A 373 11.07 -4.13 -23.33
CA TYR A 373 10.63 -4.40 -21.97
C TYR A 373 9.12 -4.57 -21.90
N ALA A 374 8.66 -5.52 -21.13
CA ALA A 374 7.26 -5.75 -20.82
C ALA A 374 7.07 -6.11 -19.35
N VAL A 375 5.94 -5.72 -18.79
CA VAL A 375 5.54 -6.10 -17.43
C VAL A 375 4.20 -6.82 -17.46
N ASP A 376 4.14 -7.93 -16.75
CA ASP A 376 2.92 -8.68 -16.48
C ASP A 376 2.56 -8.56 -14.99
N PHE A 377 1.41 -7.94 -14.72
CA PHE A 377 0.83 -7.84 -13.39
C PHE A 377 -0.03 -9.07 -13.15
N GLY A 378 0.45 -10.00 -12.33
CA GLY A 378 -0.23 -11.26 -12.02
C GLY A 378 -1.71 -11.04 -11.65
N GLU A 379 -2.57 -11.97 -12.03
CA GLU A 379 -3.98 -11.91 -11.66
C GLU A 379 -4.17 -12.03 -10.14
N VAL A 380 -5.08 -11.25 -9.60
CA VAL A 380 -5.42 -11.32 -8.17
C VAL A 380 -6.17 -12.61 -7.90
N THR A 381 -5.57 -13.47 -7.11
CA THR A 381 -6.19 -14.73 -6.68
C THR A 381 -6.93 -14.54 -5.36
N PHE A 382 -8.16 -15.05 -5.28
CA PHE A 382 -8.92 -15.09 -4.04
C PHE A 382 -8.86 -16.51 -3.47
N PRO A 383 -8.67 -16.65 -2.15
CA PRO A 383 -8.63 -17.96 -1.53
C PRO A 383 -9.97 -18.65 -1.73
N MET A 384 -9.94 -19.80 -2.38
CA MET A 384 -11.09 -20.70 -2.52
C MET A 384 -11.25 -21.57 -1.27
N SER A 385 -12.48 -21.95 -0.96
CA SER A 385 -12.68 -22.97 0.05
C SER A 385 -12.13 -24.32 -0.44
N PRO A 386 -11.71 -25.23 0.43
CA PRO A 386 -11.23 -26.55 0.01
C PRO A 386 -12.26 -27.37 -0.80
N LYS A 387 -13.54 -27.00 -0.71
CA LYS A 387 -14.62 -27.60 -1.51
C LYS A 387 -14.61 -27.04 -2.93
N GLU A 388 -14.59 -25.70 -3.07
CA GLU A 388 -14.54 -25.02 -4.38
C GLU A 388 -13.27 -25.38 -5.15
N GLU A 389 -12.14 -25.47 -4.47
CA GLU A 389 -10.88 -25.87 -5.05
C GLU A 389 -10.96 -27.28 -5.65
N ARG A 390 -11.51 -28.23 -4.89
CA ARG A 390 -11.74 -29.62 -5.37
C ARG A 390 -12.71 -29.66 -6.55
N GLU A 391 -13.82 -28.93 -6.49
CA GLU A 391 -14.80 -28.85 -7.58
C GLU A 391 -14.18 -28.27 -8.84
N MET A 392 -13.38 -27.21 -8.73
CA MET A 392 -12.65 -26.59 -9.85
C MET A 392 -11.61 -27.54 -10.46
N LEU A 393 -10.82 -28.21 -9.62
CA LEU A 393 -9.80 -29.14 -10.07
C LEU A 393 -10.44 -30.38 -10.73
N SER A 394 -11.55 -30.89 -10.16
CA SER A 394 -12.33 -31.97 -10.78
C SER A 394 -12.87 -31.56 -12.15
N TRP A 395 -13.46 -30.36 -12.25
CA TRP A 395 -13.97 -29.84 -13.52
C TRP A 395 -12.85 -29.67 -14.58
N LYS A 396 -11.67 -29.17 -14.19
CA LYS A 396 -10.53 -29.06 -15.08
C LYS A 396 -10.03 -30.43 -15.55
N LEU A 397 -10.01 -31.43 -14.68
CA LEU A 397 -9.63 -32.78 -15.00
C LEU A 397 -10.62 -33.45 -15.96
N ASP A 398 -11.94 -33.32 -15.68
CA ASP A 398 -13.02 -33.88 -16.49
C ASP A 398 -13.08 -33.28 -17.90
N ASN A 399 -12.66 -32.01 -18.05
CA ASN A 399 -12.57 -31.31 -19.33
C ASN A 399 -11.17 -31.42 -20.00
N ASN A 400 -10.27 -32.25 -19.47
CA ASN A 400 -8.90 -32.47 -19.97
C ASN A 400 -8.06 -31.15 -20.08
N ILE A 401 -8.34 -30.15 -19.23
CA ILE A 401 -7.56 -28.92 -19.14
C ILE A 401 -6.28 -29.13 -18.36
N ILE A 402 -6.31 -30.00 -17.35
CA ILE A 402 -5.18 -30.46 -16.57
C ILE A 402 -5.12 -31.99 -16.60
N SER A 403 -3.91 -32.54 -16.53
CA SER A 403 -3.69 -33.97 -16.40
C SER A 403 -3.66 -34.41 -14.94
N GLN A 404 -3.76 -35.71 -14.70
CA GLN A 404 -3.54 -36.27 -13.36
C GLN A 404 -2.13 -35.99 -12.85
N LYS A 405 -1.15 -35.88 -13.76
CA LYS A 405 0.23 -35.50 -13.45
C LYS A 405 0.26 -34.06 -12.88
N ASP A 406 -0.41 -33.13 -13.55
CA ASP A 406 -0.50 -31.72 -13.11
C ASP A 406 -1.21 -31.58 -11.75
N LEU A 407 -2.25 -32.40 -11.52
CA LEU A 407 -2.96 -32.42 -10.24
C LEU A 407 -2.06 -32.93 -9.09
N LEU A 408 -1.24 -33.93 -9.34
CA LEU A 408 -0.27 -34.41 -8.35
C LEU A 408 0.82 -33.39 -8.05
N LEU A 409 1.32 -32.69 -9.05
CA LEU A 409 2.29 -31.61 -8.89
C LEU A 409 1.69 -30.42 -8.16
N TYR A 410 0.41 -30.12 -8.40
CA TYR A 410 -0.29 -29.04 -7.70
C TYR A 410 -0.29 -29.23 -6.17
N TYR A 411 -0.54 -30.47 -5.72
CA TYR A 411 -0.52 -30.81 -4.28
C TYR A 411 0.86 -31.10 -3.72
N ASN A 412 1.86 -31.35 -4.57
CA ASN A 412 3.22 -31.70 -4.17
C ASN A 412 4.23 -31.03 -5.11
N PRO A 413 4.41 -29.70 -5.01
CA PRO A 413 5.22 -28.93 -5.95
C PRO A 413 6.72 -29.31 -5.93
N ASP A 414 7.21 -29.88 -4.83
CA ASP A 414 8.62 -30.26 -4.66
C ASP A 414 8.92 -31.72 -5.08
N MET A 415 7.94 -32.41 -5.69
CA MET A 415 8.09 -33.80 -6.08
C MET A 415 8.97 -33.94 -7.32
N SER A 416 9.97 -34.81 -7.26
CA SER A 416 10.82 -35.12 -8.42
C SER A 416 10.06 -35.89 -9.50
N GLU A 417 10.55 -35.86 -10.73
CA GLU A 417 9.91 -36.52 -11.87
C GLU A 417 9.83 -38.05 -11.69
N GLU A 418 10.85 -38.67 -11.07
CA GLU A 418 10.88 -40.07 -10.75
C GLU A 418 9.86 -40.48 -9.67
N GLU A 419 9.70 -39.68 -8.63
CA GLU A 419 8.67 -39.89 -7.58
C GLU A 419 7.25 -39.71 -8.11
N LEU A 420 7.08 -38.80 -9.04
CA LEU A 420 5.80 -38.54 -9.71
C LEU A 420 5.37 -39.74 -10.56
N GLU A 421 6.29 -40.31 -11.36
CA GLU A 421 6.02 -41.49 -12.18
C GLU A 421 5.72 -42.73 -11.32
N MET A 422 6.46 -42.93 -10.22
CA MET A 422 6.18 -44.01 -9.26
C MET A 422 4.80 -43.88 -8.65
N LYS A 423 4.40 -42.66 -8.25
CA LYS A 423 3.10 -42.40 -7.64
C LYS A 423 1.95 -42.55 -8.64
N MET A 424 2.14 -42.11 -9.88
CA MET A 424 1.20 -42.30 -10.99
C MET A 424 0.98 -43.80 -11.29
N SER A 425 2.05 -44.58 -11.37
CA SER A 425 1.96 -46.02 -11.62
C SER A 425 1.24 -46.75 -10.47
N GLY A 426 1.48 -46.34 -9.22
CA GLY A 426 0.76 -46.86 -8.04
C GLY A 426 -0.73 -46.59 -8.11
N ILE A 427 -1.13 -45.34 -8.41
CA ILE A 427 -2.56 -44.98 -8.54
C ILE A 427 -3.24 -45.75 -9.68
N MET A 428 -2.55 -45.94 -10.82
CA MET A 428 -3.07 -46.73 -11.95
C MET A 428 -3.29 -48.21 -11.56
N GLN A 429 -2.37 -48.82 -10.80
CA GLN A 429 -2.53 -50.19 -10.28
C GLN A 429 -3.70 -50.31 -9.29
N GLU A 430 -3.82 -49.37 -8.37
CA GLU A 430 -4.95 -49.39 -7.41
C GLU A 430 -6.29 -49.24 -8.13
N ASN A 431 -6.41 -48.34 -9.09
CA ASN A 431 -7.63 -48.16 -9.88
C ASN A 431 -7.99 -49.41 -10.69
N GLN A 432 -7.01 -50.12 -11.27
CA GLN A 432 -7.23 -51.38 -11.98
C GLN A 432 -7.69 -52.47 -11.01
N THR A 433 -7.15 -52.51 -9.80
CA THR A 433 -7.56 -53.51 -8.77
C THR A 433 -8.98 -53.25 -8.28
N VAL A 434 -9.37 -52.00 -8.10
CA VAL A 434 -10.74 -51.60 -7.73
C VAL A 434 -11.72 -51.89 -8.87
N ALA A 435 -11.37 -51.59 -10.11
CA ALA A 435 -12.20 -51.88 -11.29
C ALA A 435 -12.44 -53.40 -11.46
N ASN A 436 -11.42 -54.22 -11.23
CA ASN A 436 -11.53 -55.68 -11.27
C ASN A 436 -12.34 -56.26 -10.12
N SER A 437 -12.35 -55.63 -8.95
CA SER A 437 -13.15 -56.05 -7.79
C SER A 437 -14.62 -55.65 -7.90
N GLN A 438 -14.97 -54.69 -8.73
CA GLN A 438 -16.34 -54.21 -8.98
C GLN A 438 -17.00 -54.85 -10.20
N GLN A 439 -16.35 -55.74 -10.94
CA GLN A 439 -17.05 -56.50 -11.96
C GLN A 439 -18.08 -57.42 -11.27
N PRO A 440 -19.40 -57.27 -11.52
CA PRO A 440 -20.39 -58.18 -11.00
C PRO A 440 -20.07 -59.56 -11.57
N GLN A 441 -19.73 -60.52 -10.70
CA GLN A 441 -19.69 -61.91 -11.10
C GLN A 441 -21.01 -62.20 -11.84
N SER A 442 -20.90 -62.45 -13.14
CA SER A 442 -22.08 -62.74 -13.96
C SER A 442 -22.86 -63.86 -13.27
N SER A 443 -24.18 -63.65 -13.15
CA SER A 443 -25.12 -64.63 -12.57
C SER A 443 -24.92 -66.02 -13.16
N PHE A 444 -24.30 -66.15 -14.33
CA PHE A 444 -23.93 -67.41 -14.98
C PHE A 444 -22.83 -68.19 -14.26
N GLN A 445 -21.88 -67.59 -13.62
CA GLN A 445 -20.82 -68.31 -12.86
C GLN A 445 -21.33 -68.82 -11.49
N ARG A 446 -22.34 -68.20 -10.91
CA ARG A 446 -22.99 -68.69 -9.71
C ARG A 446 -23.83 -69.96 -9.96
N ILE A 447 -24.39 -70.15 -11.16
CA ILE A 447 -25.19 -71.32 -11.54
C ILE A 447 -24.26 -72.53 -11.83
N LEU A 448 -23.06 -72.31 -12.35
CA LEU A 448 -22.08 -73.38 -12.64
C LEU A 448 -21.42 -74.00 -11.40
N ASN A 449 -21.26 -73.21 -10.34
CA ASN A 449 -20.61 -73.64 -9.10
C ASN A 449 -21.60 -74.21 -8.03
N GLY A 450 -22.90 -74.16 -8.31
CA GLY A 450 -23.96 -74.54 -7.37
C GLY A 450 -24.66 -75.93 -7.64
N ALA A 451 -24.29 -76.64 -8.68
CA ALA A 451 -24.90 -77.95 -9.00
C ALA A 451 -24.00 -79.12 -8.58
N SER A 452 -24.04 -79.49 -7.30
CA SER A 452 -23.64 -80.84 -6.90
C SER A 452 -24.91 -81.66 -6.73
N PRO A 453 -24.99 -82.81 -7.38
CA PRO A 453 -26.18 -83.69 -7.20
C PRO A 453 -26.02 -84.46 -5.90
N THR A 454 -27.01 -84.27 -4.98
CA THR A 454 -27.20 -85.22 -3.90
C THR A 454 -28.14 -86.30 -4.39
N SER A 455 -27.60 -87.52 -4.62
CA SER A 455 -28.29 -88.79 -4.74
C SER A 455 -28.69 -89.26 -3.36
N SER A 456 -29.92 -89.53 -3.13
CA SER A 456 -30.56 -90.77 -2.63
C SER A 456 -31.95 -90.50 -2.03
#